data_3684c735610557fee2212b57e8de14c2
#
_entry.id   3684c735610557fee2212b57e8de14c2
#
_cell.length_a   1.000
_cell.length_b   1.000
_cell.length_c   1.000
_cell.angle_alpha   90.00
_cell.angle_beta   90.00
_cell.angle_gamma   90.00
#
_symmetry.space_group_name_H-M   'P 1'
#
loop_
_entity.id
_entity.type
_entity.pdbx_description
1 polymer ?
#
loop_
_entity_poly.entity_id
_entity_poly.type
_entity_poly.pdbx_seq_one_letter_code
_entity_poly.pdbx_strand_id
1 'polypeptide(L)'
;MKKNLQTAFITRQHMLSRDFELYYYNDHNLSKVDLHSHNYYEFYFFMEGDVSIQIGTEVYPIHFGDIMLVPPHIPHRPIIHSTASPYRRFVFWISQEYCNHLLQISKDYAYLMQHVQVSQNYFFPTDRITFNAIQSKLLRLIEEVRSDRFGRDAQIPLYVNDLLLYLNRLVYERLHPQKSRTEE
;
A
#
# COMPACT_ATOMS: atom_id res chain seq x y z
N MET A 1 -10.24 -16.81 20.05
CA MET A 1 -10.68 -16.86 18.64
C MET A 1 -9.69 -16.04 17.80
N LYS A 2 -9.02 -16.63 16.80
CA LYS A 2 -8.19 -15.85 15.86
C LYS A 2 -9.13 -14.94 15.07
N LYS A 3 -8.94 -13.63 15.16
CA LYS A 3 -9.69 -12.66 14.35
C LYS A 3 -9.32 -12.87 12.89
N ASN A 4 -10.29 -13.13 12.03
CA ASN A 4 -10.08 -13.18 10.59
C ASN A 4 -10.02 -11.74 10.05
N LEU A 5 -8.82 -11.26 9.71
CA LEU A 5 -8.58 -9.93 9.15
C LEU A 5 -8.67 -9.91 7.61
N GLN A 6 -8.85 -11.09 6.99
CA GLN A 6 -8.97 -11.23 5.55
C GLN A 6 -10.30 -10.67 5.05
N THR A 7 -10.27 -10.07 3.85
CA THR A 7 -11.44 -9.64 3.08
C THR A 7 -11.56 -10.47 1.80
N ALA A 8 -12.78 -10.81 1.38
CA ALA A 8 -13.01 -11.38 0.07
C ALA A 8 -12.75 -10.32 -1.01
N PHE A 9 -11.98 -10.69 -2.04
CA PHE A 9 -11.67 -9.76 -3.13
C PHE A 9 -12.91 -9.47 -3.98
N ILE A 10 -13.17 -8.20 -4.21
CA ILE A 10 -14.18 -7.69 -5.13
C ILE A 10 -13.52 -6.62 -5.99
N THR A 11 -13.59 -6.76 -7.32
CA THR A 11 -13.14 -5.71 -8.23
C THR A 11 -14.05 -4.50 -8.13
N ARG A 12 -13.50 -3.40 -7.63
CA ARG A 12 -14.21 -2.16 -7.42
C ARG A 12 -13.31 -0.98 -7.76
N GLN A 13 -13.83 -0.02 -8.51
CA GLN A 13 -13.11 1.16 -8.99
C GLN A 13 -13.49 2.45 -8.25
N HIS A 14 -14.19 2.34 -7.14
CA HIS A 14 -14.60 3.46 -6.30
C HIS A 14 -14.43 3.11 -4.82
N MET A 15 -14.10 4.10 -4.00
CA MET A 15 -14.03 3.96 -2.56
C MET A 15 -15.42 4.08 -1.93
N LEU A 16 -15.66 3.33 -0.86
CA LEU A 16 -16.85 3.46 0.00
C LEU A 16 -16.57 4.43 1.14
N SER A 17 -15.35 4.46 1.64
CA SER A 17 -14.91 5.40 2.68
C SER A 17 -14.42 6.69 2.02
N ARG A 18 -14.58 7.81 2.73
CA ARG A 18 -14.17 9.13 2.24
C ARG A 18 -12.65 9.27 2.19
N ASP A 19 -11.94 8.78 3.21
CA ASP A 19 -10.53 9.07 3.43
C ASP A 19 -9.63 7.96 2.93
N PHE A 20 -9.79 6.75 3.46
CA PHE A 20 -8.97 5.60 3.09
C PHE A 20 -9.72 4.28 3.25
N GLU A 21 -9.21 3.23 2.62
CA GLU A 21 -9.63 1.84 2.80
C GLU A 21 -8.40 0.94 2.84
N LEU A 22 -8.43 -0.07 3.71
CA LEU A 22 -7.33 -1.03 3.87
C LEU A 22 -7.87 -2.45 3.90
N TYR A 23 -7.28 -3.30 3.05
CA TYR A 23 -7.70 -4.68 2.86
C TYR A 23 -6.51 -5.64 2.91
N TYR A 24 -6.76 -6.82 3.49
CA TYR A 24 -5.91 -7.98 3.37
C TYR A 24 -6.61 -9.04 2.54
N TYR A 25 -6.02 -9.40 1.41
CA TYR A 25 -6.54 -10.40 0.48
C TYR A 25 -5.67 -11.65 0.49
N ASN A 26 -6.33 -12.81 0.43
CA ASN A 26 -5.70 -14.14 0.32
C ASN A 26 -6.58 -15.00 -0.61
N ASP A 27 -6.33 -14.86 -1.91
CA ASP A 27 -7.17 -15.47 -2.94
C ASP A 27 -6.54 -16.75 -3.45
N HIS A 28 -7.31 -17.84 -3.43
CA HIS A 28 -6.88 -19.17 -3.90
C HIS A 28 -7.28 -19.46 -5.34
N ASN A 29 -8.32 -18.78 -5.85
CA ASN A 29 -8.91 -19.08 -7.15
C ASN A 29 -9.01 -17.84 -8.08
N LEU A 30 -8.35 -16.75 -7.74
CA LEU A 30 -8.33 -15.57 -8.58
C LEU A 30 -7.43 -15.82 -9.79
N SER A 31 -8.00 -15.85 -10.99
CA SER A 31 -7.28 -16.17 -12.23
C SER A 31 -7.10 -14.99 -13.15
N LYS A 32 -7.95 -13.96 -13.03
CA LYS A 32 -7.89 -12.79 -13.92
C LYS A 32 -8.43 -11.55 -13.22
N VAL A 33 -7.76 -10.44 -13.46
CA VAL A 33 -8.24 -9.08 -13.17
C VAL A 33 -8.06 -8.24 -14.43
N ASP A 34 -9.10 -7.56 -14.87
CA ASP A 34 -9.04 -6.71 -16.06
C ASP A 34 -8.25 -5.43 -15.77
N LEU A 35 -7.63 -4.89 -16.82
CA LEU A 35 -6.96 -3.59 -16.76
C LEU A 35 -7.97 -2.51 -16.36
N HIS A 36 -7.68 -1.76 -15.31
CA HIS A 36 -8.55 -0.74 -14.76
C HIS A 36 -7.76 0.46 -14.25
N SER A 37 -8.45 1.55 -13.98
CA SER A 37 -7.92 2.73 -13.30
C SER A 37 -8.99 3.29 -12.36
N HIS A 38 -8.56 4.10 -11.41
CA HIS A 38 -9.45 4.74 -10.44
C HIS A 38 -8.92 6.13 -10.06
N ASN A 39 -9.66 6.88 -9.25
CA ASN A 39 -9.34 8.26 -8.90
C ASN A 39 -8.68 8.43 -7.52
N TYR A 40 -8.14 7.37 -6.96
CA TYR A 40 -7.46 7.36 -5.66
C TYR A 40 -6.06 6.76 -5.79
N TYR A 41 -5.21 6.97 -4.77
CA TYR A 41 -3.90 6.33 -4.66
C TYR A 41 -4.07 4.90 -4.15
N GLU A 42 -3.36 3.94 -4.75
CA GLU A 42 -3.35 2.55 -4.32
C GLU A 42 -1.94 2.13 -3.92
N PHE A 43 -1.71 1.94 -2.61
CA PHE A 43 -0.56 1.22 -2.11
C PHE A 43 -0.84 -0.28 -2.16
N TYR A 44 0.13 -1.01 -2.66
CA TYR A 44 0.07 -2.45 -2.83
C TYR A 44 1.29 -3.08 -2.17
N PHE A 45 1.05 -4.07 -1.29
CA PHE A 45 2.10 -4.73 -0.51
C PHE A 45 2.02 -6.23 -0.80
N PHE A 46 2.99 -6.73 -1.55
CA PHE A 46 2.99 -8.12 -2.01
C PHE A 46 3.59 -9.08 -0.99
N MET A 47 2.92 -10.22 -0.80
CA MET A 47 3.35 -11.25 0.14
C MET A 47 3.64 -12.58 -0.55
N GLU A 48 2.72 -13.08 -1.40
CA GLU A 48 2.80 -14.41 -1.98
C GLU A 48 1.96 -14.50 -3.26
N GLY A 49 2.37 -15.36 -4.18
CA GLY A 49 1.67 -15.67 -5.42
C GLY A 49 2.61 -15.67 -6.63
N ASP A 50 2.18 -16.37 -7.67
CA ASP A 50 2.86 -16.32 -8.98
C ASP A 50 2.19 -15.24 -9.84
N VAL A 51 2.62 -14.00 -9.63
CA VAL A 51 1.96 -12.79 -10.15
C VAL A 51 3.01 -11.79 -10.63
N SER A 52 2.69 -11.09 -11.71
CA SER A 52 3.33 -9.84 -12.09
C SER A 52 2.31 -8.69 -11.99
N ILE A 53 2.78 -7.46 -11.91
CA ILE A 53 1.90 -6.28 -11.93
C ILE A 53 2.17 -5.48 -13.19
N GLN A 54 1.12 -5.21 -13.95
CA GLN A 54 1.14 -4.24 -15.03
C GLN A 54 0.74 -2.86 -14.50
N ILE A 55 1.56 -1.84 -14.77
CA ILE A 55 1.25 -0.43 -14.49
C ILE A 55 1.54 0.36 -15.78
N GLY A 56 0.51 0.98 -16.33
CA GLY A 56 0.60 1.55 -17.67
C GLY A 56 0.92 0.47 -18.70
N THR A 57 2.02 0.65 -19.42
CA THR A 57 2.53 -0.31 -20.42
C THR A 57 3.58 -1.27 -19.87
N GLU A 58 4.12 -0.98 -18.68
CA GLU A 58 5.21 -1.76 -18.08
C GLU A 58 4.69 -2.91 -17.22
N VAL A 59 5.38 -4.05 -17.28
CA VAL A 59 5.09 -5.23 -16.46
C VAL A 59 6.26 -5.48 -15.52
N TYR A 60 5.96 -5.51 -14.23
CA TYR A 60 6.93 -5.71 -13.16
C TYR A 60 6.79 -7.12 -12.57
N PRO A 61 7.85 -7.94 -12.59
CA PRO A 61 7.89 -9.14 -11.75
C PRO A 61 7.93 -8.70 -10.28
N ILE A 62 7.15 -9.35 -9.41
CA ILE A 62 7.06 -8.97 -8.00
C ILE A 62 7.48 -10.13 -7.09
N HIS A 63 8.06 -9.76 -5.93
CA HIS A 63 8.58 -10.68 -4.94
C HIS A 63 8.10 -10.27 -3.54
N PHE A 64 8.16 -11.20 -2.59
CA PHE A 64 7.83 -10.90 -1.20
C PHE A 64 8.53 -9.63 -0.71
N GLY A 65 7.75 -8.70 -0.16
CA GLY A 65 8.24 -7.43 0.36
C GLY A 65 8.22 -6.27 -0.63
N ASP A 66 7.84 -6.52 -1.87
CA ASP A 66 7.69 -5.44 -2.85
C ASP A 66 6.47 -4.58 -2.53
N ILE A 67 6.68 -3.27 -2.58
CA ILE A 67 5.65 -2.26 -2.42
C ILE A 67 5.50 -1.52 -3.73
N MET A 68 4.26 -1.29 -4.12
CA MET A 68 3.93 -0.46 -5.27
C MET A 68 2.97 0.64 -4.84
N LEU A 69 3.09 1.80 -5.45
CA LEU A 69 2.13 2.89 -5.30
C LEU A 69 1.68 3.36 -6.68
N VAL A 70 0.41 3.10 -6.97
CA VAL A 70 -0.23 3.53 -8.22
C VAL A 70 -0.98 4.84 -7.96
N PRO A 71 -0.63 5.94 -8.65
CA PRO A 71 -1.37 7.19 -8.51
C PRO A 71 -2.71 7.15 -9.27
N PRO A 72 -3.61 8.11 -9.00
CA PRO A 72 -4.88 8.21 -9.69
C PRO A 72 -4.74 8.18 -11.22
N HIS A 73 -5.71 7.55 -11.89
CA HIS A 73 -5.88 7.47 -13.34
C HIS A 73 -4.83 6.68 -14.13
N ILE A 74 -3.88 6.03 -13.46
CA ILE A 74 -2.91 5.15 -14.13
C ILE A 74 -3.53 3.75 -14.29
N PRO A 75 -3.65 3.23 -15.52
CA PRO A 75 -4.15 1.88 -15.75
C PRO A 75 -3.21 0.83 -15.17
N HIS A 76 -3.76 -0.14 -14.45
CA HIS A 76 -2.98 -1.21 -13.82
C HIS A 76 -3.81 -2.47 -13.62
N ARG A 77 -3.14 -3.60 -13.42
CA ARG A 77 -3.72 -4.88 -13.03
C ARG A 77 -2.67 -5.87 -12.53
N PRO A 78 -3.01 -6.84 -11.69
CA PRO A 78 -2.22 -8.04 -11.52
C PRO A 78 -2.37 -8.94 -12.75
N ILE A 79 -1.28 -9.62 -13.13
CA ILE A 79 -1.25 -10.69 -14.12
C ILE A 79 -0.97 -11.97 -13.35
N ILE A 80 -1.98 -12.83 -13.23
CA ILE A 80 -1.88 -14.08 -12.49
C ILE A 80 -1.33 -15.16 -13.43
N HIS A 81 -0.15 -15.71 -13.12
CA HIS A 81 0.50 -16.75 -13.93
C HIS A 81 0.07 -18.14 -13.50
N SER A 82 -0.14 -18.34 -12.20
CA SER A 82 -0.57 -19.63 -11.62
C SER A 82 -1.37 -19.41 -10.35
N THR A 83 -2.33 -20.30 -10.09
CA THR A 83 -3.10 -20.36 -8.83
C THR A 83 -2.62 -21.49 -7.91
N ALA A 84 -1.46 -22.10 -8.19
CA ALA A 84 -0.89 -23.17 -7.38
C ALA A 84 -0.51 -22.71 -5.96
N SER A 85 -0.13 -21.44 -5.82
CA SER A 85 0.04 -20.78 -4.53
C SER A 85 -1.02 -19.68 -4.35
N PRO A 86 -1.44 -19.38 -3.11
CA PRO A 86 -2.40 -18.33 -2.87
C PRO A 86 -1.82 -16.96 -3.23
N TYR A 87 -2.66 -16.06 -3.74
CA TYR A 87 -2.30 -14.69 -4.02
C TYR A 87 -2.59 -13.82 -2.80
N ARG A 88 -1.55 -13.47 -2.05
CA ARG A 88 -1.62 -12.76 -0.77
C ARG A 88 -1.02 -11.37 -0.88
N ARG A 89 -1.77 -10.37 -0.44
CA ARG A 89 -1.37 -8.96 -0.48
C ARG A 89 -2.18 -8.11 0.50
N PHE A 90 -1.62 -6.96 0.87
CA PHE A 90 -2.41 -5.85 1.41
C PHE A 90 -2.61 -4.81 0.32
N VAL A 91 -3.74 -4.14 0.36
CA VAL A 91 -4.08 -3.02 -0.52
C VAL A 91 -4.58 -1.88 0.35
N PHE A 92 -3.97 -0.70 0.19
CA PHE A 92 -4.29 0.49 0.96
C PHE A 92 -4.62 1.63 0.00
N TRP A 93 -5.87 2.03 -0.01
CA TRP A 93 -6.40 3.10 -0.84
C TRP A 93 -6.49 4.40 -0.07
N ILE A 94 -6.04 5.49 -0.68
CA ILE A 94 -6.10 6.84 -0.12
C ILE A 94 -6.75 7.75 -1.14
N SER A 95 -7.83 8.44 -0.74
CA SER A 95 -8.50 9.41 -1.60
C SER A 95 -7.61 10.62 -1.87
N GLN A 96 -7.82 11.30 -3.01
CA GLN A 96 -7.12 12.55 -3.30
C GLN A 96 -7.44 13.64 -2.27
N GLU A 97 -8.67 13.67 -1.76
CA GLU A 97 -9.09 14.62 -0.73
C GLU A 97 -8.31 14.40 0.57
N TYR A 98 -8.16 13.14 1.00
CA TYR A 98 -7.39 12.81 2.20
C TYR A 98 -5.89 13.07 2.02
N CYS A 99 -5.34 12.80 0.83
CA CYS A 99 -3.96 13.19 0.50
C CYS A 99 -3.74 14.70 0.67
N ASN A 100 -4.67 15.53 0.18
CA ASN A 100 -4.61 16.99 0.34
C ASN A 100 -4.72 17.40 1.82
N HIS A 101 -5.57 16.73 2.59
CA HIS A 101 -5.66 16.95 4.04
C HIS A 101 -4.33 16.63 4.74
N LEU A 102 -3.70 15.52 4.42
CA LEU A 102 -2.38 15.13 4.94
C LEU A 102 -1.31 16.16 4.61
N LEU A 103 -1.31 16.70 3.39
CA LEU A 103 -0.39 17.78 2.97
C LEU A 103 -0.53 19.04 3.81
N GLN A 104 -1.74 19.38 4.26
CA GLN A 104 -1.97 20.52 5.14
C GLN A 104 -1.41 20.31 6.56
N ILE A 105 -1.34 19.07 7.02
CA ILE A 105 -0.74 18.72 8.31
C ILE A 105 0.78 18.73 8.20
N SER A 106 1.33 17.95 7.27
CA SER A 106 2.75 17.92 6.93
C SER A 106 2.94 17.29 5.54
N LYS A 107 3.80 17.91 4.72
CA LYS A 107 4.23 17.32 3.44
C LYS A 107 4.89 15.95 3.60
N ASP A 108 5.44 15.65 4.78
CA ASP A 108 6.12 14.39 5.06
C ASP A 108 5.16 13.19 5.06
N TYR A 109 3.86 13.40 5.29
CA TYR A 109 2.85 12.35 5.19
C TYR A 109 2.45 11.99 3.77
N ALA A 110 2.69 12.86 2.80
CA ALA A 110 2.25 12.68 1.42
C ALA A 110 3.42 12.57 0.41
N TYR A 111 4.66 12.47 0.89
CA TYR A 111 5.85 12.49 0.05
C TYR A 111 5.79 11.46 -1.09
N LEU A 112 5.50 10.19 -0.80
CA LEU A 112 5.43 9.14 -1.81
C LEU A 112 4.33 9.39 -2.84
N MET A 113 3.15 9.82 -2.40
CA MET A 113 2.02 10.10 -3.28
C MET A 113 2.34 11.23 -4.28
N GLN A 114 3.10 12.24 -3.86
CA GLN A 114 3.59 13.29 -4.75
C GLN A 114 4.75 12.80 -5.63
N HIS A 115 5.67 12.03 -5.05
CA HIS A 115 6.85 11.52 -5.73
C HIS A 115 6.48 10.66 -6.95
N VAL A 116 5.54 9.71 -6.81
CA VAL A 116 5.14 8.81 -7.91
C VAL A 116 4.46 9.55 -9.07
N GLN A 117 3.79 10.65 -8.82
CA GLN A 117 3.18 11.48 -9.87
C GLN A 117 4.23 12.15 -10.76
N VAL A 118 5.36 12.54 -10.18
CA VAL A 118 6.43 13.25 -10.90
C VAL A 118 7.45 12.29 -11.48
N SER A 119 7.91 11.32 -10.68
CA SER A 119 8.98 10.39 -11.07
C SER A 119 8.52 9.27 -11.98
N GLN A 120 7.23 8.91 -11.94
CA GLN A 120 6.67 7.72 -12.58
C GLN A 120 7.37 6.41 -12.14
N ASN A 121 8.06 6.44 -11.01
CA ASN A 121 8.60 5.26 -10.35
C ASN A 121 7.59 4.77 -9.32
N TYR A 122 6.94 3.65 -9.61
CA TYR A 122 5.84 3.09 -8.82
C TYR A 122 6.25 1.91 -7.94
N PHE A 123 7.52 1.48 -8.01
CA PHE A 123 7.99 0.24 -7.43
C PHE A 123 9.07 0.49 -6.39
N PHE A 124 8.86 -0.07 -5.17
CA PHE A 124 9.72 0.14 -4.00
C PHE A 124 9.98 -1.20 -3.29
N PRO A 125 11.04 -1.94 -3.66
CA PRO A 125 11.36 -3.21 -3.00
C PRO A 125 11.82 -2.97 -1.56
N THR A 126 11.47 -3.89 -0.65
CA THR A 126 11.96 -3.89 0.73
C THR A 126 12.57 -5.23 1.09
N ASP A 127 13.43 -5.23 2.13
CA ASP A 127 13.90 -6.47 2.73
C ASP A 127 12.83 -7.08 3.66
N ARG A 128 13.07 -8.34 4.06
CA ARG A 128 12.12 -9.09 4.90
C ARG A 128 11.88 -8.44 6.26
N ILE A 129 12.91 -7.86 6.88
CA ILE A 129 12.79 -7.25 8.22
C ILE A 129 11.92 -5.99 8.13
N THR A 130 12.22 -5.13 7.16
CA THR A 130 11.45 -3.92 6.87
C THR A 130 10.00 -4.24 6.54
N PHE A 131 9.76 -5.24 5.69
CA PHE A 131 8.41 -5.62 5.31
C PHE A 131 7.60 -6.18 6.51
N ASN A 132 8.22 -6.95 7.39
CA ASN A 132 7.57 -7.43 8.61
C ASN A 132 7.12 -6.28 9.53
N ALA A 133 7.90 -5.21 9.63
CA ALA A 133 7.52 -4.01 10.37
C ALA A 133 6.31 -3.31 9.71
N ILE A 134 6.30 -3.20 8.38
CA ILE A 134 5.17 -2.65 7.62
C ILE A 134 3.92 -3.51 7.81
N GLN A 135 4.05 -4.81 7.68
CA GLN A 135 2.95 -5.77 7.87
C GLN A 135 2.32 -5.64 9.27
N SER A 136 3.14 -5.48 10.30
CA SER A 136 2.66 -5.27 11.67
C SER A 136 1.82 -3.99 11.79
N LYS A 137 2.24 -2.89 11.15
CA LYS A 137 1.48 -1.63 11.11
C LYS A 137 0.15 -1.77 10.36
N LEU A 138 0.16 -2.45 9.22
CA LEU A 138 -1.05 -2.72 8.42
C LEU A 138 -2.06 -3.55 9.20
N LEU A 139 -1.62 -4.62 9.86
CA LEU A 139 -2.50 -5.49 10.66
C LEU A 139 -3.11 -4.75 11.86
N ARG A 140 -2.34 -3.91 12.55
CA ARG A 140 -2.85 -3.07 13.64
C ARG A 140 -3.92 -2.11 13.16
N LEU A 141 -3.70 -1.47 12.01
CA LEU A 141 -4.67 -0.54 11.43
C LEU A 141 -5.97 -1.26 11.04
N ILE A 142 -5.88 -2.43 10.38
CA ILE A 142 -7.07 -3.24 10.03
C ILE A 142 -7.83 -3.65 11.29
N GLU A 143 -7.12 -4.09 12.32
CA GLU A 143 -7.73 -4.49 13.60
C GLU A 143 -8.46 -3.32 14.26
N GLU A 144 -7.85 -2.13 14.28
CA GLU A 144 -8.46 -0.93 14.86
C GLU A 144 -9.70 -0.49 14.09
N VAL A 145 -9.62 -0.42 12.75
CA VAL A 145 -10.75 -0.06 11.88
C VAL A 145 -11.96 -0.98 12.11
N ARG A 146 -11.73 -2.25 12.42
CA ARG A 146 -12.78 -3.27 12.66
C ARG A 146 -13.19 -3.40 14.14
N SER A 147 -12.61 -2.62 15.02
CA SER A 147 -12.91 -2.69 16.46
C SER A 147 -13.96 -1.66 16.88
N ASP A 148 -14.57 -1.90 18.04
CA ASP A 148 -15.42 -0.92 18.74
C ASP A 148 -14.74 -0.42 20.02
N ARG A 149 -13.41 -0.32 20.01
CA ARG A 149 -12.63 0.09 21.19
C ARG A 149 -12.84 1.55 21.54
N PHE A 150 -12.72 1.87 22.82
CA PHE A 150 -12.65 3.26 23.29
C PHE A 150 -11.50 4.00 22.59
N GLY A 151 -11.79 5.19 22.07
CA GLY A 151 -10.79 6.02 21.37
C GLY A 151 -10.44 5.57 19.96
N ARG A 152 -11.16 4.62 19.38
CA ARG A 152 -10.95 4.11 18.02
C ARG A 152 -10.79 5.22 16.97
N ASP A 153 -11.71 6.18 16.97
CA ASP A 153 -11.70 7.26 15.95
C ASP A 153 -10.52 8.23 16.12
N ALA A 154 -9.97 8.35 17.33
CA ALA A 154 -8.74 9.08 17.58
C ALA A 154 -7.48 8.25 17.24
N GLN A 155 -7.54 6.92 17.47
CA GLN A 155 -6.40 6.03 17.24
C GLN A 155 -6.15 5.77 15.74
N ILE A 156 -7.20 5.67 14.92
CA ILE A 156 -7.08 5.39 13.49
C ILE A 156 -6.17 6.40 12.76
N PRO A 157 -6.36 7.73 12.89
CA PRO A 157 -5.47 8.70 12.24
C PRO A 157 -4.01 8.58 12.68
N LEU A 158 -3.75 8.24 13.94
CA LEU A 158 -2.39 8.02 14.44
C LEU A 158 -1.72 6.83 13.75
N TYR A 159 -2.43 5.72 13.56
CA TYR A 159 -1.92 4.55 12.86
C TYR A 159 -1.71 4.82 11.37
N VAL A 160 -2.61 5.53 10.72
CA VAL A 160 -2.46 5.93 9.31
C VAL A 160 -1.24 6.82 9.13
N ASN A 161 -1.09 7.84 9.97
CA ASN A 161 0.03 8.78 9.90
C ASN A 161 1.37 8.09 10.21
N ASP A 162 1.40 7.19 11.19
CA ASP A 162 2.59 6.40 11.52
C ASP A 162 3.01 5.49 10.34
N LEU A 163 2.05 4.79 9.71
CA LEU A 163 2.31 3.97 8.53
C LEU A 163 2.85 4.81 7.36
N LEU A 164 2.18 5.91 7.03
CA LEU A 164 2.58 6.77 5.92
C LEU A 164 3.95 7.39 6.16
N LEU A 165 4.20 7.91 7.36
CA LEU A 165 5.51 8.48 7.69
C LEU A 165 6.62 7.44 7.63
N TYR A 166 6.35 6.21 8.07
CA TYR A 166 7.32 5.11 7.98
C TYR A 166 7.67 4.80 6.52
N LEU A 167 6.67 4.66 5.64
CA LEU A 167 6.86 4.40 4.21
C LEU A 167 7.59 5.55 3.51
N ASN A 168 7.17 6.78 3.78
CA ASN A 168 7.77 7.97 3.19
C ASN A 168 9.23 8.14 3.59
N ARG A 169 9.54 7.95 4.87
CA ARG A 169 10.92 8.00 5.39
C ARG A 169 11.80 6.93 4.75
N LEU A 170 11.30 5.69 4.68
CA LEU A 170 12.02 4.56 4.07
C LEU A 170 12.46 4.86 2.64
N VAL A 171 11.56 5.41 1.82
CA VAL A 171 11.86 5.72 0.42
C VAL A 171 12.68 7.01 0.31
N TYR A 172 12.35 8.04 1.07
CA TYR A 172 13.09 9.31 1.06
C TYR A 172 14.57 9.10 1.41
N GLU A 173 14.86 8.40 2.50
CA GLU A 173 16.24 8.15 2.97
C GLU A 173 17.03 7.29 1.98
N ARG A 174 16.35 6.35 1.28
CA ARG A 174 16.99 5.56 0.21
C ARG A 174 17.36 6.41 -1.00
N LEU A 175 16.52 7.36 -1.38
CA LEU A 175 16.75 8.27 -2.51
C LEU A 175 17.70 9.42 -2.16
N HIS A 176 17.84 9.74 -0.87
CA HIS A 176 18.68 10.81 -0.35
C HIS A 176 19.60 10.28 0.76
N PRO A 177 20.54 9.37 0.44
CA PRO A 177 21.45 8.82 1.45
C PRO A 177 22.23 9.97 2.11
N GLN A 178 22.13 10.04 3.44
CA GLN A 178 22.95 10.99 4.19
C GLN A 178 24.44 10.63 3.98
N LYS A 179 25.23 11.62 3.61
CA LYS A 179 26.70 11.46 3.64
C LYS A 179 27.06 11.08 5.08
N SER A 180 27.70 9.92 5.28
CA SER A 180 28.23 9.54 6.58
C SER A 180 29.00 10.73 7.14
N ARG A 181 28.61 11.25 8.31
CA ARG A 181 29.52 12.10 9.09
C ARG A 181 30.72 11.21 9.39
N THR A 182 31.79 11.41 8.66
CA THR A 182 33.10 10.95 9.10
C THR A 182 33.32 11.60 10.45
N GLU A 183 33.36 10.80 11.51
CA GLU A 183 33.82 11.24 12.82
C GLU A 183 35.25 11.73 12.61
N GLU A 184 35.48 13.05 12.72
CA GLU A 184 36.77 13.65 12.94
C GLU A 184 37.14 13.54 14.42
#